data_a40e4ed1ecfe61cdfb9e8e7d3d930b1a
#
_entry.id   a40e4ed1ecfe61cdfb9e8e7d3d930b1a
#
_cell.length_a   1.000
_cell.length_b   1.000
_cell.length_c   1.000
_cell.angle_alpha   90.00
_cell.angle_beta   90.00
_cell.angle_gamma   90.00
#
_symmetry.space_group_name_H-M   'P 1'
#
loop_
_entity.id
_entity.type
_entity.pdbx_description
1 polymer ?
#
loop_
_entity_poly.entity_id
_entity_poly.type
_entity_poly.pdbx_seq_one_letter_code
_entity_poly.pdbx_strand_id
1 'polypeptide(L)'
;MRFLTRMALLTSVTVLAGCASVGGTGAGAPADETNTTPPTQWPVNTYQHVDLWLHGFAMIQDDNTLVPYFRRGYKAEMTDLKRRANVTTQLDANIATLRSRLTQDARLVNAQFVPLYFASLDELVQAMDLFERADGDPRRAGSQEAASLIQLLAGYFPLGADRDWARLFVQSIRDENTRFYRAYWEQQQRERATVLTAVRDQWNTYRPRFERFLNNTSQAGGEIILALPLDGEGRTLTAGKQQNSTAVTFPSRPSDAPEALYVIAHELVGQIVQTAVNDNVTPTQTREGLTERFVAAGAVRGGAMLLQKVAPELSAGYQSYYLRSANRPTGSFTTVFQLPDAISNAISRQLDIVLGGI
;
A
#
# COMPACT_ATOMS: atom_id res chain seq x y z
N MET A 1 7.35 18.95 3.04
CA MET A 1 6.23 19.84 2.61
C MET A 1 5.02 19.08 2.08
N ARG A 2 5.14 17.91 1.44
CA ARG A 2 3.98 17.08 1.01
C ARG A 2 3.14 16.56 2.19
N PHE A 3 3.75 16.30 3.33
CA PHE A 3 3.06 15.82 4.54
C PHE A 3 2.12 16.90 5.12
N LEU A 4 2.57 18.16 5.19
CA LEU A 4 1.76 19.28 5.70
C LEU A 4 0.52 19.54 4.82
N THR A 5 0.64 19.36 3.51
CA THR A 5 -0.49 19.50 2.58
C THR A 5 -1.49 18.36 2.72
N ARG A 6 -1.02 17.16 3.11
CA ARG A 6 -1.89 15.98 3.31
C ARG A 6 -2.65 16.02 4.64
N MET A 7 -2.11 16.64 5.69
CA MET A 7 -2.77 16.73 7.01
C MET A 7 -3.69 17.95 7.21
N ALA A 8 -3.50 19.04 6.47
CA ALA A 8 -4.29 20.27 6.64
C ALA A 8 -5.79 20.14 6.30
N LEU A 9 -6.23 19.00 5.74
CA LEU A 9 -7.63 18.77 5.32
C LEU A 9 -8.48 17.99 6.34
N LEU A 10 -7.95 17.63 7.50
CA LEU A 10 -8.68 16.83 8.51
C LEU A 10 -9.44 17.64 9.56
N THR A 11 -9.41 18.98 9.50
CA THR A 11 -10.15 19.84 10.42
C THR A 11 -10.90 20.93 9.67
N SER A 12 -12.13 20.70 9.28
CA SER A 12 -13.19 21.72 9.19
C SER A 12 -14.46 21.13 8.55
N VAL A 13 -15.33 20.56 9.33
CA VAL A 13 -16.78 20.54 9.02
C VAL A 13 -17.50 21.09 10.21
N THR A 14 -17.81 22.37 10.15
CA THR A 14 -18.90 22.94 10.95
C THR A 14 -19.82 23.65 9.98
N VAL A 15 -20.98 23.03 9.77
CA VAL A 15 -22.07 23.56 8.97
C VAL A 15 -22.75 24.68 9.73
N LEU A 16 -22.92 25.84 9.11
CA LEU A 16 -23.93 26.81 9.48
C LEU A 16 -24.82 27.07 8.28
N ALA A 17 -26.04 26.62 8.39
CA ALA A 17 -27.13 26.92 7.49
C ALA A 17 -27.56 28.38 7.64
N GLY A 18 -27.71 29.08 6.52
CA GLY A 18 -28.30 30.38 6.43
C GLY A 18 -29.08 30.52 5.13
N CYS A 19 -30.40 30.41 5.23
CA CYS A 19 -31.31 30.71 4.13
C CYS A 19 -31.44 32.22 3.92
N ALA A 20 -31.31 32.68 2.69
CA ALA A 20 -31.95 33.91 2.24
C ALA A 20 -32.31 33.80 0.76
N SER A 21 -33.63 33.81 0.52
CA SER A 21 -34.26 33.87 -0.79
C SER A 21 -34.33 35.30 -1.27
N VAL A 22 -33.93 35.60 -2.51
CA VAL A 22 -34.46 36.71 -3.32
C VAL A 22 -34.60 36.25 -4.77
N GLY A 23 -35.76 36.40 -5.33
CA GLY A 23 -36.12 36.00 -6.67
C GLY A 23 -35.62 36.97 -7.73
N GLY A 24 -35.39 36.43 -8.92
CA GLY A 24 -35.08 37.16 -10.15
C GLY A 24 -35.37 36.27 -11.35
N THR A 25 -36.40 36.56 -12.09
CA THR A 25 -36.83 35.91 -13.32
C THR A 25 -35.89 36.24 -14.47
N GLY A 26 -35.30 35.20 -15.05
CA GLY A 26 -34.54 35.30 -16.32
C GLY A 26 -34.57 33.94 -17.00
N ALA A 27 -35.38 33.79 -18.04
CA ALA A 27 -35.40 32.60 -18.88
C ALA A 27 -34.13 32.54 -19.73
N GLY A 28 -33.18 31.71 -19.30
CA GLY A 28 -32.01 31.28 -20.10
C GLY A 28 -32.17 29.78 -20.38
N ALA A 29 -31.92 29.39 -21.63
CA ALA A 29 -31.93 28.01 -22.08
C ALA A 29 -31.04 27.12 -21.19
N PRO A 30 -31.37 25.84 -20.96
CA PRO A 30 -30.52 24.95 -20.18
C PRO A 30 -29.20 24.76 -20.92
N ALA A 31 -28.14 25.32 -20.36
CA ALA A 31 -26.79 24.87 -20.67
C ALA A 31 -26.71 23.42 -20.22
N ASP A 32 -26.39 22.55 -21.14
CA ASP A 32 -26.06 21.15 -20.91
C ASP A 32 -24.78 21.16 -20.04
N GLU A 33 -24.96 21.22 -18.72
CA GLU A 33 -23.86 21.02 -17.78
C GLU A 33 -23.44 19.55 -17.90
N THR A 34 -22.58 19.27 -18.86
CA THR A 34 -21.78 18.05 -18.85
C THR A 34 -20.98 18.05 -17.55
N ASN A 35 -21.52 17.39 -16.55
CA ASN A 35 -20.90 17.19 -15.25
C ASN A 35 -19.72 16.23 -15.43
N THR A 36 -18.66 16.73 -16.12
CA THR A 36 -17.45 15.97 -16.40
C THR A 36 -16.62 15.95 -15.12
N THR A 37 -16.78 14.91 -14.34
CA THR A 37 -15.84 14.60 -13.25
C THR A 37 -14.41 14.62 -13.81
N PRO A 38 -13.48 15.39 -13.24
CA PRO A 38 -12.10 15.39 -13.71
C PRO A 38 -11.52 13.97 -13.72
N PRO A 39 -10.71 13.64 -14.74
CA PRO A 39 -10.11 12.32 -14.82
C PRO A 39 -9.24 12.04 -13.57
N THR A 40 -9.29 10.80 -13.09
CA THR A 40 -8.46 10.36 -11.96
C THR A 40 -6.98 10.49 -12.28
N GLN A 41 -6.17 10.88 -11.29
CA GLN A 41 -4.71 11.03 -11.46
C GLN A 41 -4.01 10.06 -10.52
N TRP A 42 -3.22 9.17 -11.12
CA TRP A 42 -2.46 8.14 -10.44
C TRP A 42 -1.09 7.96 -11.10
N PRO A 43 -0.15 8.93 -10.93
CA PRO A 43 1.19 8.81 -11.47
C PRO A 43 1.92 7.61 -10.86
N VAL A 44 2.78 6.97 -11.67
CA VAL A 44 3.62 5.84 -11.25
C VAL A 44 5.02 6.34 -10.95
N ASN A 45 5.47 6.14 -9.72
CA ASN A 45 6.73 6.62 -9.19
C ASN A 45 7.55 5.51 -8.53
N THR A 46 8.82 5.82 -8.21
CA THR A 46 9.70 5.03 -7.35
C THR A 46 10.32 5.96 -6.31
N TYR A 47 10.48 5.49 -5.07
CA TYR A 47 11.07 6.28 -3.98
C TYR A 47 12.09 5.46 -3.19
N GLN A 48 13.31 5.95 -3.11
CA GLN A 48 14.40 5.27 -2.41
C GLN A 48 14.06 4.99 -0.93
N HIS A 49 13.46 5.93 -0.23
CA HIS A 49 13.14 5.78 1.18
C HIS A 49 12.07 4.70 1.44
N VAL A 50 11.11 4.53 0.51
CA VAL A 50 10.12 3.45 0.57
C VAL A 50 10.81 2.11 0.37
N ASP A 51 11.61 1.99 -0.69
CA ASP A 51 12.35 0.79 -0.99
C ASP A 51 13.34 0.39 0.12
N LEU A 52 14.08 1.36 0.66
CA LEU A 52 15.05 1.14 1.75
C LEU A 52 14.35 0.62 3.03
N TRP A 53 13.24 1.22 3.39
CA TRP A 53 12.49 0.81 4.58
C TRP A 53 11.91 -0.60 4.42
N LEU A 54 11.28 -0.87 3.27
CA LEU A 54 10.78 -2.20 2.92
C LEU A 54 11.91 -3.24 2.83
N HIS A 55 13.09 -2.85 2.30
CA HIS A 55 14.29 -3.68 2.33
C HIS A 55 14.67 -4.07 3.76
N GLY A 56 14.68 -3.10 4.69
CA GLY A 56 14.94 -3.39 6.09
C GLY A 56 13.98 -4.44 6.66
N PHE A 57 12.68 -4.29 6.42
CA PHE A 57 11.69 -5.28 6.83
C PHE A 57 11.89 -6.64 6.15
N ALA A 58 12.15 -6.68 4.85
CA ALA A 58 12.43 -7.92 4.12
C ALA A 58 13.66 -8.69 4.67
N MET A 59 14.64 -7.96 5.21
CA MET A 59 15.85 -8.58 5.81
C MET A 59 15.59 -9.15 7.21
N ILE A 60 14.69 -8.56 7.99
CA ILE A 60 14.48 -8.95 9.39
C ILE A 60 13.30 -9.91 9.62
N GLN A 61 12.32 -9.98 8.71
CA GLN A 61 11.18 -10.88 8.88
C GLN A 61 11.26 -12.11 7.96
N ASP A 62 10.57 -13.17 8.38
CA ASP A 62 10.31 -14.34 7.55
C ASP A 62 8.82 -14.31 7.17
N ASP A 63 8.55 -14.08 5.89
CA ASP A 63 7.19 -14.00 5.35
C ASP A 63 6.73 -15.39 4.91
N ASN A 64 5.86 -15.99 5.72
CA ASN A 64 5.26 -17.30 5.48
C ASN A 64 3.80 -17.21 5.00
N THR A 65 3.33 -16.03 4.60
CA THR A 65 1.98 -15.84 4.08
C THR A 65 1.79 -16.56 2.74
N LEU A 66 0.54 -16.87 2.41
CA LEU A 66 0.22 -17.55 1.15
C LEU A 66 0.64 -16.71 -0.06
N VAL A 67 0.29 -15.43 -0.05
CA VAL A 67 0.80 -14.41 -0.97
C VAL A 67 1.77 -13.54 -0.16
N PRO A 68 3.07 -13.53 -0.50
CA PRO A 68 4.04 -12.80 0.30
C PRO A 68 4.05 -11.31 -0.03
N TYR A 69 4.39 -10.49 0.98
CA TYR A 69 4.75 -9.10 0.75
C TYR A 69 6.07 -9.00 -0.02
N PHE A 70 7.07 -9.79 0.38
CA PHE A 70 8.41 -9.70 -0.18
C PHE A 70 8.71 -10.81 -1.17
N ARG A 71 9.44 -10.45 -2.23
CA ARG A 71 9.89 -11.40 -3.25
C ARG A 71 10.61 -12.58 -2.59
N ARG A 72 10.19 -13.78 -2.97
CA ARG A 72 10.87 -15.00 -2.51
C ARG A 72 12.34 -14.98 -2.89
N GLY A 73 13.21 -15.30 -1.94
CA GLY A 73 14.65 -15.27 -2.15
C GLY A 73 15.30 -13.88 -2.05
N TYR A 74 14.53 -12.79 -1.90
CA TYR A 74 15.08 -11.41 -1.80
C TYR A 74 16.17 -11.29 -0.73
N LYS A 75 15.92 -11.81 0.47
CA LYS A 75 16.90 -11.79 1.58
C LYS A 75 18.20 -12.51 1.22
N ALA A 76 18.11 -13.68 0.58
CA ALA A 76 19.29 -14.44 0.15
C ALA A 76 20.07 -13.68 -0.95
N GLU A 77 19.36 -13.09 -1.91
CA GLU A 77 19.93 -12.23 -2.96
C GLU A 77 20.71 -11.05 -2.37
N MET A 78 20.09 -10.29 -1.45
CA MET A 78 20.75 -9.14 -0.81
C MET A 78 21.95 -9.56 0.03
N THR A 79 21.86 -10.65 0.78
CA THR A 79 22.97 -11.20 1.54
C THR A 79 24.13 -11.60 0.64
N ASP A 80 23.86 -12.23 -0.51
CA ASP A 80 24.88 -12.64 -1.47
C ASP A 80 25.54 -11.44 -2.16
N LEU A 81 24.77 -10.41 -2.52
CA LEU A 81 25.31 -9.16 -3.08
C LEU A 81 26.23 -8.45 -2.09
N LYS A 82 25.85 -8.34 -0.82
CA LYS A 82 26.67 -7.74 0.24
C LYS A 82 27.95 -8.55 0.48
N ARG A 83 27.85 -9.87 0.48
CA ARG A 83 29.01 -10.76 0.62
C ARG A 83 30.01 -10.57 -0.53
N ARG A 84 29.54 -10.48 -1.79
CA ARG A 84 30.39 -10.24 -2.97
C ARG A 84 31.05 -8.86 -2.92
N ALA A 85 30.35 -7.86 -2.40
CA ALA A 85 30.86 -6.50 -2.22
C ALA A 85 31.76 -6.36 -0.97
N ASN A 86 31.91 -7.41 -0.17
CA ASN A 86 32.61 -7.40 1.13
C ASN A 86 32.09 -6.29 2.06
N VAL A 87 30.77 -6.13 2.12
CA VAL A 87 30.07 -5.12 2.94
C VAL A 87 29.32 -5.80 4.07
N THR A 88 29.50 -5.30 5.28
CA THR A 88 28.69 -5.62 6.47
C THR A 88 28.19 -4.32 7.06
N THR A 89 26.94 -4.29 7.48
CA THR A 89 26.28 -3.09 7.97
C THR A 89 25.70 -3.29 9.37
N GLN A 90 25.23 -2.21 10.00
CA GLN A 90 24.52 -2.31 11.29
C GLN A 90 23.22 -3.12 11.16
N LEU A 91 22.57 -3.10 10.00
CA LEU A 91 21.39 -3.92 9.78
C LEU A 91 21.74 -5.40 9.94
N ASP A 92 22.83 -5.87 9.35
CA ASP A 92 23.28 -7.28 9.50
C ASP A 92 23.56 -7.64 10.96
N ALA A 93 24.23 -6.75 11.69
CA ALA A 93 24.55 -6.97 13.10
C ALA A 93 23.29 -7.02 13.99
N ASN A 94 22.24 -6.28 13.63
CA ASN A 94 21.04 -6.12 14.45
C ASN A 94 19.86 -7.00 14.01
N ILE A 95 19.98 -7.79 12.92
CA ILE A 95 18.89 -8.64 12.39
C ILE A 95 18.25 -9.49 13.49
N ALA A 96 19.05 -10.17 14.32
CA ALA A 96 18.53 -11.06 15.34
C ALA A 96 17.68 -10.33 16.38
N THR A 97 18.16 -9.18 16.86
CA THR A 97 17.48 -8.35 17.86
C THR A 97 16.17 -7.77 17.28
N LEU A 98 16.24 -7.22 16.07
CA LEU A 98 15.08 -6.63 15.39
C LEU A 98 14.01 -7.69 15.09
N ARG A 99 14.40 -8.86 14.61
CA ARG A 99 13.50 -10.00 14.35
C ARG A 99 12.85 -10.51 15.62
N SER A 100 13.61 -10.67 16.71
CA SER A 100 13.08 -11.15 17.98
C SER A 100 11.90 -10.30 18.45
N ARG A 101 11.98 -8.97 18.33
CA ARG A 101 10.87 -8.10 18.72
C ARG A 101 9.67 -8.21 17.77
N LEU A 102 9.89 -8.33 16.45
CA LEU A 102 8.79 -8.57 15.48
C LEU A 102 8.05 -9.87 15.76
N THR A 103 8.76 -10.91 16.20
CA THR A 103 8.15 -12.20 16.56
C THR A 103 7.33 -12.10 17.85
N GLN A 104 7.76 -11.25 18.80
CA GLN A 104 7.03 -11.03 20.06
C GLN A 104 5.80 -10.15 19.88
N ASP A 105 5.84 -9.21 18.95
CA ASP A 105 4.72 -8.31 18.66
C ASP A 105 4.49 -8.16 17.15
N ALA A 106 3.60 -8.98 16.62
CA ALA A 106 3.25 -9.01 15.21
C ALA A 106 2.66 -7.66 14.71
N ARG A 107 2.16 -6.78 15.61
CA ARG A 107 1.64 -5.46 15.22
C ARG A 107 2.72 -4.56 14.62
N LEU A 108 3.99 -4.75 15.00
CA LEU A 108 5.11 -4.02 14.42
C LEU A 108 5.28 -4.25 12.92
N VAL A 109 4.78 -5.36 12.38
CA VAL A 109 4.77 -5.62 10.93
C VAL A 109 3.98 -4.55 10.18
N ASN A 110 2.96 -3.95 10.79
CA ASN A 110 2.20 -2.86 10.18
C ASN A 110 3.06 -1.61 9.90
N ALA A 111 4.16 -1.42 10.62
CA ALA A 111 5.08 -0.30 10.42
C ALA A 111 5.89 -0.41 9.11
N GLN A 112 5.84 -1.55 8.41
CA GLN A 112 6.56 -1.72 7.12
C GLN A 112 6.15 -0.71 6.05
N PHE A 113 4.96 -0.08 6.16
CA PHE A 113 4.46 0.90 5.22
C PHE A 113 4.45 2.35 5.74
N VAL A 114 5.04 2.60 6.90
CA VAL A 114 5.21 3.96 7.46
C VAL A 114 5.83 4.95 6.47
N PRO A 115 6.84 4.59 5.63
CA PRO A 115 7.45 5.55 4.71
C PRO A 115 6.49 6.12 3.65
N LEU A 116 5.33 5.50 3.40
CA LEU A 116 4.33 6.05 2.48
C LEU A 116 3.71 7.38 2.95
N TYR A 117 3.88 7.74 4.23
CA TYR A 117 3.45 9.04 4.76
C TYR A 117 4.43 10.18 4.49
N PHE A 118 5.65 9.88 4.03
CA PHE A 118 6.77 10.83 3.93
C PHE A 118 7.22 11.00 2.47
N ALA A 119 7.79 12.16 2.17
CA ALA A 119 8.27 12.44 0.83
C ALA A 119 9.75 12.02 0.62
N SER A 120 10.50 11.82 1.71
CA SER A 120 11.93 11.49 1.65
C SER A 120 12.40 10.74 2.91
N LEU A 121 13.60 10.15 2.83
CA LEU A 121 14.26 9.55 3.99
C LEU A 121 14.54 10.60 5.09
N ASP A 122 14.97 11.79 4.71
CA ASP A 122 15.29 12.85 5.68
C ASP A 122 14.04 13.28 6.45
N GLU A 123 12.90 13.43 5.77
CA GLU A 123 11.63 13.75 6.42
C GLU A 123 11.18 12.63 7.38
N LEU A 124 11.28 11.37 6.94
CA LEU A 124 10.99 10.21 7.79
C LEU A 124 11.88 10.17 9.02
N VAL A 125 13.20 10.37 8.86
CA VAL A 125 14.15 10.36 9.98
C VAL A 125 13.88 11.53 10.95
N GLN A 126 13.63 12.74 10.44
CA GLN A 126 13.26 13.88 11.28
C GLN A 126 11.98 13.63 12.08
N ALA A 127 11.00 12.97 11.47
CA ALA A 127 9.77 12.58 12.13
C ALA A 127 10.03 11.56 13.26
N MET A 128 10.87 10.56 13.01
CA MET A 128 11.26 9.57 14.00
C MET A 128 12.05 10.21 15.16
N ASP A 129 12.96 11.14 14.87
CA ASP A 129 13.73 11.89 15.89
C ASP A 129 12.81 12.76 16.75
N LEU A 130 11.78 13.38 16.13
CA LEU A 130 10.78 14.17 16.86
C LEU A 130 9.93 13.28 17.77
N PHE A 131 9.47 12.16 17.25
CA PHE A 131 8.69 11.17 17.99
C PHE A 131 9.45 10.62 19.19
N GLU A 132 10.74 10.33 19.03
CA GLU A 132 11.63 9.86 20.10
C GLU A 132 11.81 10.94 21.19
N ARG A 133 12.14 12.18 20.80
CA ARG A 133 12.30 13.30 21.77
C ARG A 133 11.04 13.58 22.57
N ALA A 134 9.86 13.38 21.97
CA ALA A 134 8.58 13.50 22.65
C ALA A 134 8.21 12.27 23.49
N ASP A 135 9.03 11.23 23.50
CA ASP A 135 8.76 9.94 24.14
C ASP A 135 7.41 9.34 23.69
N GLY A 136 7.03 9.59 22.43
CA GLY A 136 5.76 9.16 21.86
C GLY A 136 4.52 9.91 22.36
N ASP A 137 4.67 10.97 23.16
CA ASP A 137 3.56 11.74 23.72
C ASP A 137 3.26 12.99 22.87
N PRO A 138 2.12 13.06 22.15
CA PRO A 138 1.74 14.21 21.34
C PRO A 138 1.63 15.53 22.12
N ARG A 139 1.39 15.46 23.45
CA ARG A 139 1.28 16.66 24.31
C ARG A 139 2.62 17.38 24.50
N ARG A 140 3.74 16.71 24.20
CA ARG A 140 5.10 17.28 24.24
C ARG A 140 5.50 17.96 22.92
N ALA A 141 4.60 18.02 21.95
CA ALA A 141 4.87 18.65 20.67
C ALA A 141 4.88 20.18 20.77
N GLY A 142 5.75 20.81 19.99
CA GLY A 142 5.82 22.28 19.89
C GLY A 142 4.79 22.91 18.93
N SER A 143 4.09 22.10 18.14
CA SER A 143 3.04 22.54 17.19
C SER A 143 1.99 21.47 16.99
N GLN A 144 0.84 21.84 16.40
CA GLN A 144 -0.23 20.91 16.07
C GLN A 144 0.20 19.88 15.01
N GLU A 145 1.00 20.28 14.03
CA GLU A 145 1.54 19.39 13.00
C GLU A 145 2.47 18.34 13.62
N ALA A 146 3.34 18.78 14.53
CA ALA A 146 4.20 17.90 15.30
C ALA A 146 3.40 16.91 16.17
N ALA A 147 2.34 17.39 16.82
CA ALA A 147 1.46 16.54 17.63
C ALA A 147 0.78 15.46 16.77
N SER A 148 0.27 15.83 15.62
CA SER A 148 -0.39 14.90 14.68
C SER A 148 0.59 13.85 14.16
N LEU A 149 1.84 14.24 13.88
CA LEU A 149 2.90 13.34 13.45
C LEU A 149 3.30 12.34 14.56
N ILE A 150 3.48 12.85 15.78
CA ILE A 150 3.76 11.99 16.93
C ILE A 150 2.61 11.02 17.17
N GLN A 151 1.36 11.46 17.06
CA GLN A 151 0.18 10.61 17.21
C GLN A 151 0.12 9.53 16.14
N LEU A 152 0.44 9.85 14.88
CA LEU A 152 0.55 8.86 13.79
C LEU A 152 1.56 7.77 14.15
N LEU A 153 2.77 8.17 14.52
CA LEU A 153 3.84 7.21 14.84
C LEU A 153 3.55 6.42 16.13
N ALA A 154 2.89 7.03 17.12
CA ALA A 154 2.43 6.34 18.34
C ALA A 154 1.41 5.22 18.03
N GLY A 155 0.66 5.34 16.95
CA GLY A 155 -0.21 4.26 16.47
C GLY A 155 0.56 3.01 16.00
N TYR A 156 1.77 3.19 15.48
CA TYR A 156 2.65 2.08 15.07
C TYR A 156 3.59 1.61 16.17
N PHE A 157 4.01 2.50 17.08
CA PHE A 157 5.01 2.26 18.13
C PHE A 157 4.49 2.70 19.51
N PRO A 158 3.42 2.07 20.02
CA PRO A 158 2.75 2.54 21.26
C PRO A 158 3.55 2.31 22.53
N LEU A 159 4.41 1.28 22.56
CA LEU A 159 5.16 0.90 23.75
C LEU A 159 6.58 1.48 23.74
N GLY A 160 7.19 1.64 24.93
CA GLY A 160 8.60 2.03 25.04
C GLY A 160 9.54 1.10 24.27
N ALA A 161 9.32 -0.22 24.41
CA ALA A 161 10.09 -1.22 23.68
C ALA A 161 9.92 -1.14 22.14
N ASP A 162 8.78 -0.65 21.64
CA ASP A 162 8.57 -0.43 20.20
C ASP A 162 9.35 0.79 19.72
N ARG A 163 9.44 1.85 20.54
CA ARG A 163 10.25 3.03 20.25
C ARG A 163 11.74 2.71 20.24
N ASP A 164 12.22 1.90 21.19
CA ASP A 164 13.59 1.42 21.19
C ASP A 164 13.91 0.58 19.95
N TRP A 165 12.99 -0.30 19.56
CA TRP A 165 13.09 -1.06 18.33
C TRP A 165 13.13 -0.15 17.09
N ALA A 166 12.23 0.84 17.00
CA ALA A 166 12.16 1.78 15.90
C ALA A 166 13.46 2.61 15.76
N ARG A 167 14.02 3.07 16.90
CA ARG A 167 15.32 3.75 16.93
C ARG A 167 16.42 2.86 16.38
N LEU A 168 16.54 1.63 16.86
CA LEU A 168 17.54 0.66 16.40
C LEU A 168 17.37 0.36 14.91
N PHE A 169 16.13 0.20 14.44
CA PHE A 169 15.81 -0.03 13.03
C PHE A 169 16.23 1.16 12.16
N VAL A 170 15.85 2.39 12.52
CA VAL A 170 16.21 3.62 11.79
C VAL A 170 17.73 3.79 11.70
N GLN A 171 18.46 3.58 12.80
CA GLN A 171 19.92 3.62 12.80
C GLN A 171 20.52 2.58 11.86
N SER A 172 19.99 1.36 11.90
CA SER A 172 20.45 0.25 11.07
C SER A 172 20.23 0.50 9.58
N ILE A 173 19.04 1.00 9.17
CA ILE A 173 18.76 1.29 7.76
C ILE A 173 19.50 2.52 7.24
N ARG A 174 19.86 3.50 8.08
CA ARG A 174 20.71 4.64 7.67
C ARG A 174 22.12 4.17 7.32
N ASP A 175 22.71 3.29 8.13
CA ASP A 175 24.02 2.68 7.84
C ASP A 175 23.93 1.79 6.59
N GLU A 176 22.88 0.97 6.47
CA GLU A 176 22.57 0.15 5.30
C GLU A 176 22.50 1.00 4.02
N ASN A 177 21.80 2.12 4.08
CA ASN A 177 21.67 3.04 2.95
C ASN A 177 23.02 3.59 2.51
N THR A 178 23.83 4.03 3.48
CA THR A 178 25.10 4.69 3.20
C THR A 178 26.14 3.72 2.63
N ARG A 179 26.18 2.49 3.15
CA ARG A 179 27.25 1.53 2.84
C ARG A 179 26.92 0.57 1.70
N PHE A 180 25.62 0.37 1.41
CA PHE A 180 25.19 -0.62 0.43
C PHE A 180 23.99 -0.18 -0.40
N TYR A 181 22.83 0.11 0.24
CA TYR A 181 21.54 0.13 -0.44
C TYR A 181 21.40 1.26 -1.45
N ARG A 182 21.95 2.44 -1.20
CA ARG A 182 21.87 3.57 -2.14
C ARG A 182 22.45 3.21 -3.51
N ALA A 183 23.66 2.65 -3.54
CA ALA A 183 24.31 2.28 -4.80
C ALA A 183 23.53 1.17 -5.52
N TYR A 184 23.06 0.17 -4.78
CA TYR A 184 22.20 -0.89 -5.31
C TYR A 184 20.91 -0.31 -5.91
N TRP A 185 20.21 0.56 -5.17
CA TRP A 185 18.96 1.17 -5.63
C TRP A 185 19.15 1.99 -6.91
N GLU A 186 20.16 2.84 -6.95
CA GLU A 186 20.48 3.65 -8.14
C GLU A 186 20.80 2.77 -9.36
N GLN A 187 21.49 1.66 -9.16
CA GLN A 187 21.75 0.69 -10.22
C GLN A 187 20.43 0.06 -10.70
N GLN A 188 19.58 -0.38 -9.78
CA GLN A 188 18.27 -0.97 -10.14
C GLN A 188 17.37 0.03 -10.87
N GLN A 189 17.39 1.33 -10.50
CA GLN A 189 16.61 2.35 -11.24
C GLN A 189 17.12 2.50 -12.70
N ARG A 190 18.41 2.45 -12.93
CA ARG A 190 18.97 2.49 -14.30
C ARG A 190 18.60 1.24 -15.09
N GLU A 191 18.76 0.07 -14.51
CA GLU A 191 18.48 -1.22 -15.17
C GLU A 191 16.99 -1.39 -15.49
N ARG A 192 16.11 -0.89 -14.63
CA ARG A 192 14.64 -1.01 -14.76
C ARG A 192 13.95 0.23 -15.35
N ALA A 193 14.68 1.17 -15.93
CA ALA A 193 14.08 2.37 -16.53
C ALA A 193 13.06 2.03 -17.61
N THR A 194 13.33 1.03 -18.46
CA THR A 194 12.39 0.55 -19.48
C THR A 194 11.18 -0.18 -18.89
N VAL A 195 11.34 -0.86 -17.76
CA VAL A 195 10.24 -1.49 -17.01
C VAL A 195 9.31 -0.43 -16.44
N LEU A 196 9.88 0.62 -15.82
CA LEU A 196 9.10 1.75 -15.29
C LEU A 196 8.26 2.40 -16.39
N THR A 197 8.86 2.62 -17.57
CA THR A 197 8.13 3.16 -18.75
C THR A 197 7.01 2.20 -19.15
N ALA A 198 7.28 0.91 -19.28
CA ALA A 198 6.27 -0.08 -19.66
C ALA A 198 5.10 -0.15 -18.65
N VAL A 199 5.36 -0.06 -17.35
CA VAL A 199 4.29 -0.01 -16.32
C VAL A 199 3.47 1.27 -16.46
N ARG A 200 4.12 2.44 -16.67
CA ARG A 200 3.42 3.72 -16.89
C ARG A 200 2.51 3.67 -18.10
N ASP A 201 3.01 3.15 -19.22
CA ASP A 201 2.25 3.05 -20.47
C ASP A 201 1.05 2.12 -20.30
N GLN A 202 1.23 0.97 -19.68
CA GLN A 202 0.14 0.06 -19.39
C GLN A 202 -0.87 0.68 -18.43
N TRP A 203 -0.43 1.29 -17.33
CA TRP A 203 -1.34 1.93 -16.40
C TRP A 203 -2.14 3.05 -17.08
N ASN A 204 -1.50 3.89 -17.87
CA ASN A 204 -2.18 4.94 -18.65
C ASN A 204 -3.22 4.38 -19.63
N THR A 205 -2.97 3.19 -20.20
CA THR A 205 -3.90 2.50 -21.10
C THR A 205 -5.12 1.95 -20.33
N TYR A 206 -4.89 1.36 -19.16
CA TYR A 206 -5.95 0.68 -18.41
C TYR A 206 -6.66 1.60 -17.42
N ARG A 207 -6.01 2.61 -16.85
CA ARG A 207 -6.60 3.52 -15.85
C ARG A 207 -7.97 4.07 -16.23
N PRO A 208 -8.27 4.50 -17.46
CA PRO A 208 -9.59 4.99 -17.83
C PRO A 208 -10.71 3.97 -17.61
N ARG A 209 -10.41 2.67 -17.69
CA ARG A 209 -11.39 1.61 -17.42
C ARG A 209 -11.69 1.45 -15.94
N PHE A 210 -10.77 1.85 -15.06
CA PHE A 210 -10.95 1.89 -13.61
C PHE A 210 -11.62 3.19 -13.13
N GLU A 211 -11.81 4.20 -13.99
CA GLU A 211 -12.23 5.55 -13.63
C GLU A 211 -13.48 5.55 -12.73
N ARG A 212 -14.50 4.80 -13.12
CA ARG A 212 -15.75 4.69 -12.36
C ARG A 212 -15.55 4.05 -11.00
N PHE A 213 -14.76 2.99 -10.94
CA PHE A 213 -14.39 2.32 -9.70
C PHE A 213 -13.66 3.29 -8.77
N LEU A 214 -12.61 3.95 -9.25
CA LEU A 214 -11.79 4.87 -8.48
C LEU A 214 -12.59 6.05 -7.91
N ASN A 215 -13.49 6.63 -8.71
CA ASN A 215 -14.34 7.73 -8.28
C ASN A 215 -15.36 7.30 -7.21
N ASN A 216 -15.90 6.10 -7.32
CA ASN A 216 -16.96 5.61 -6.42
C ASN A 216 -16.43 4.95 -5.13
N THR A 217 -15.09 4.72 -5.03
CA THR A 217 -14.46 4.09 -3.86
C THR A 217 -13.57 5.04 -3.05
N SER A 218 -13.77 6.36 -3.16
CA SER A 218 -12.93 7.36 -2.49
C SER A 218 -11.44 7.30 -2.88
N GLN A 219 -11.15 6.81 -4.09
CA GLN A 219 -9.81 6.64 -4.66
C GLN A 219 -9.63 7.46 -5.94
N ALA A 220 -10.30 8.61 -6.04
CA ALA A 220 -10.27 9.44 -7.25
C ALA A 220 -8.90 10.03 -7.58
N GLY A 221 -7.99 10.10 -6.63
CA GLY A 221 -6.61 10.55 -6.86
C GLY A 221 -5.64 9.86 -5.91
N GLY A 222 -4.41 9.73 -6.37
CA GLY A 222 -3.34 9.09 -5.60
C GLY A 222 -2.06 8.95 -6.40
N GLU A 223 -1.17 8.08 -5.94
CA GLU A 223 0.05 7.69 -6.64
C GLU A 223 0.30 6.18 -6.49
N ILE A 224 0.90 5.59 -7.50
CA ILE A 224 1.40 4.23 -7.49
C ILE A 224 2.90 4.29 -7.24
N ILE A 225 3.38 3.50 -6.29
CA ILE A 225 4.79 3.43 -5.92
C ILE A 225 5.29 2.02 -6.21
N LEU A 226 6.16 1.90 -7.21
CA LEU A 226 6.81 0.62 -7.49
C LEU A 226 7.95 0.40 -6.50
N ALA A 227 7.95 -0.74 -5.84
CA ALA A 227 8.92 -1.09 -4.81
C ALA A 227 9.65 -2.40 -5.13
N LEU A 228 11.00 -2.36 -5.10
CA LEU A 228 11.88 -3.47 -5.44
C LEU A 228 11.69 -4.72 -4.55
N PRO A 229 11.45 -4.58 -3.23
CA PRO A 229 11.28 -5.74 -2.36
C PRO A 229 9.94 -6.45 -2.49
N LEU A 230 8.88 -5.74 -2.95
CA LEU A 230 7.50 -6.25 -2.93
C LEU A 230 7.25 -7.34 -3.99
N ASP A 231 6.29 -8.22 -3.69
CA ASP A 231 5.77 -9.29 -4.57
C ASP A 231 4.25 -9.14 -4.74
N GLY A 232 3.46 -10.16 -4.41
CA GLY A 232 2.02 -10.25 -4.66
C GLY A 232 1.16 -9.40 -3.73
N GLU A 233 1.65 -9.07 -2.55
CA GLU A 233 1.00 -8.16 -1.62
C GLU A 233 1.60 -6.77 -1.73
N GLY A 234 0.77 -5.76 -1.56
CA GLY A 234 1.13 -4.35 -1.52
C GLY A 234 0.51 -3.64 -0.32
N ARG A 235 0.34 -2.35 -0.44
CA ARG A 235 -0.41 -1.56 0.54
C ARG A 235 -0.95 -0.28 -0.05
N THR A 236 -2.24 -0.05 0.14
CA THR A 236 -2.85 1.25 -0.10
C THR A 236 -3.05 2.00 1.22
N LEU A 237 -2.48 3.20 1.31
CA LEU A 237 -2.81 4.17 2.36
C LEU A 237 -3.73 5.24 1.80
N THR A 238 -4.83 5.49 2.50
CA THR A 238 -5.83 6.49 2.13
C THR A 238 -5.81 7.61 3.16
N ALA A 239 -5.46 8.82 2.72
CA ALA A 239 -5.53 10.05 3.53
C ALA A 239 -6.64 11.00 3.05
N GLY A 240 -7.54 10.52 2.19
CA GLY A 240 -8.66 11.26 1.63
C GLY A 240 -8.91 10.86 0.17
N LYS A 241 -10.03 11.34 -0.39
CA LYS A 241 -10.49 10.95 -1.74
C LYS A 241 -9.44 11.18 -2.84
N GLN A 242 -8.58 12.18 -2.70
CA GLN A 242 -7.55 12.57 -3.68
C GLN A 242 -6.13 12.25 -3.21
N GLN A 243 -5.97 11.58 -2.07
CA GLN A 243 -4.66 11.41 -1.43
C GLN A 243 -4.47 9.96 -1.01
N ASN A 244 -4.27 9.12 -2.03
CA ASN A 244 -3.97 7.71 -1.83
C ASN A 244 -2.52 7.42 -2.25
N SER A 245 -1.85 6.51 -1.57
CA SER A 245 -0.55 6.00 -1.97
C SER A 245 -0.60 4.49 -1.97
N THR A 246 -0.36 3.88 -3.13
CA THR A 246 -0.39 2.42 -3.29
C THR A 246 1.00 1.91 -3.65
N ALA A 247 1.64 1.20 -2.72
CA ALA A 247 2.90 0.52 -2.97
C ALA A 247 2.65 -0.88 -3.54
N VAL A 248 3.31 -1.21 -4.65
CA VAL A 248 3.16 -2.47 -5.37
C VAL A 248 4.50 -2.98 -5.88
N THR A 249 4.57 -4.20 -6.36
CA THR A 249 5.77 -4.80 -6.94
C THR A 249 6.37 -3.96 -8.07
N PHE A 250 7.71 -3.91 -8.13
CA PHE A 250 8.45 -3.41 -9.28
C PHE A 250 8.92 -4.59 -10.15
N PRO A 251 8.25 -4.88 -11.26
CA PRO A 251 8.59 -6.01 -12.11
C PRO A 251 10.04 -6.00 -12.60
N SER A 252 10.57 -7.17 -12.94
CA SER A 252 11.99 -7.29 -13.31
C SER A 252 12.25 -7.03 -14.79
N ARG A 253 11.23 -7.23 -15.65
CA ARG A 253 11.35 -7.11 -17.12
C ARG A 253 10.16 -6.35 -17.68
N PRO A 254 10.30 -5.66 -18.83
CA PRO A 254 9.18 -4.96 -19.48
C PRO A 254 7.99 -5.88 -19.83
N SER A 255 8.25 -7.15 -20.15
CA SER A 255 7.21 -8.17 -20.40
C SER A 255 6.35 -8.46 -19.17
N ASP A 256 6.87 -8.23 -17.98
CA ASP A 256 6.23 -8.50 -16.70
C ASP A 256 5.51 -7.24 -16.15
N ALA A 257 5.49 -6.13 -16.90
CA ALA A 257 4.81 -4.88 -16.50
C ALA A 257 3.34 -5.09 -16.07
N PRO A 258 2.55 -6.03 -16.64
CA PRO A 258 1.21 -6.34 -16.14
C PRO A 258 1.16 -6.78 -14.68
N GLU A 259 2.24 -7.34 -14.11
CA GLU A 259 2.26 -7.80 -12.72
C GLU A 259 2.03 -6.64 -11.73
N ALA A 260 2.55 -5.44 -12.02
CA ALA A 260 2.25 -4.24 -11.23
C ALA A 260 0.75 -3.91 -11.26
N LEU A 261 0.10 -4.02 -12.43
CA LEU A 261 -1.36 -3.79 -12.56
C LEU A 261 -2.17 -4.83 -11.79
N TYR A 262 -1.68 -6.06 -11.71
CA TYR A 262 -2.32 -7.12 -10.93
C TYR A 262 -2.32 -6.78 -9.44
N VAL A 263 -1.18 -6.32 -8.92
CA VAL A 263 -1.10 -5.91 -7.51
C VAL A 263 -1.89 -4.62 -7.26
N ILE A 264 -1.93 -3.67 -8.22
CA ILE A 264 -2.82 -2.49 -8.13
C ILE A 264 -4.28 -2.94 -8.01
N ALA A 265 -4.77 -3.84 -8.86
CA ALA A 265 -6.15 -4.31 -8.80
C ALA A 265 -6.47 -5.03 -7.48
N HIS A 266 -5.52 -5.80 -6.96
CA HIS A 266 -5.58 -6.43 -5.64
C HIS A 266 -5.72 -5.39 -4.52
N GLU A 267 -4.91 -4.34 -4.53
CA GLU A 267 -4.89 -3.32 -3.49
C GLU A 267 -6.14 -2.42 -3.52
N LEU A 268 -6.62 -2.07 -4.71
CA LEU A 268 -7.77 -1.18 -4.87
C LEU A 268 -9.07 -1.76 -4.29
N VAL A 269 -9.24 -3.09 -4.24
CA VAL A 269 -10.44 -3.74 -3.70
C VAL A 269 -10.42 -3.93 -2.18
N GLY A 270 -9.32 -3.61 -1.51
CA GLY A 270 -9.10 -3.93 -0.09
C GLY A 270 -10.24 -3.49 0.83
N GLN A 271 -10.77 -2.27 0.66
CA GLN A 271 -11.88 -1.78 1.49
C GLN A 271 -13.19 -2.57 1.26
N ILE A 272 -13.51 -2.89 0.00
CA ILE A 272 -14.69 -3.70 -0.35
C ILE A 272 -14.58 -5.08 0.30
N VAL A 273 -13.41 -5.68 0.20
CA VAL A 273 -13.14 -7.01 0.76
C VAL A 273 -13.24 -6.99 2.28
N GLN A 274 -12.61 -6.01 2.93
CA GLN A 274 -12.65 -5.89 4.39
C GLN A 274 -14.10 -5.77 4.89
N THR A 275 -14.92 -4.94 4.24
CA THR A 275 -16.34 -4.79 4.56
C THR A 275 -17.09 -6.10 4.34
N ALA A 276 -16.92 -6.74 3.17
CA ALA A 276 -17.61 -7.99 2.86
C ALA A 276 -17.24 -9.13 3.84
N VAL A 277 -15.98 -9.19 4.27
CA VAL A 277 -15.55 -10.18 5.28
C VAL A 277 -16.17 -9.87 6.64
N ASN A 278 -16.05 -8.62 7.12
CA ASN A 278 -16.57 -8.23 8.43
C ASN A 278 -18.08 -8.47 8.57
N ASP A 279 -18.85 -8.23 7.49
CA ASP A 279 -20.31 -8.39 7.49
C ASP A 279 -20.77 -9.85 7.38
N ASN A 280 -19.91 -10.76 6.92
CA ASN A 280 -20.31 -12.15 6.61
C ASN A 280 -19.50 -13.21 7.36
N VAL A 281 -18.47 -12.83 8.14
CA VAL A 281 -17.74 -13.77 8.98
C VAL A 281 -18.58 -14.13 10.21
N THR A 282 -18.64 -15.41 10.53
CA THR A 282 -19.38 -15.87 11.72
C THR A 282 -18.51 -15.75 12.98
N PRO A 283 -19.12 -15.62 14.19
CA PRO A 283 -18.36 -15.59 15.45
C PRO A 283 -17.48 -16.84 15.66
N THR A 284 -17.86 -17.99 15.14
CA THR A 284 -17.04 -19.21 15.17
C THR A 284 -15.81 -19.05 14.31
N GLN A 285 -15.95 -18.60 13.07
CA GLN A 285 -14.83 -18.36 12.15
C GLN A 285 -13.84 -17.31 12.69
N THR A 286 -14.35 -16.27 13.37
CA THR A 286 -13.51 -15.26 14.03
C THR A 286 -12.70 -15.89 15.17
N ARG A 287 -13.32 -16.72 16.02
CA ARG A 287 -12.61 -17.44 17.09
C ARG A 287 -11.57 -18.43 16.58
N GLU A 288 -11.79 -19.00 15.41
CA GLU A 288 -10.85 -19.89 14.71
C GLU A 288 -9.72 -19.13 13.98
N GLY A 289 -9.72 -17.78 14.01
CA GLY A 289 -8.69 -16.96 13.37
C GLY A 289 -8.79 -16.93 11.86
N LEU A 290 -9.96 -17.25 11.26
CA LEU A 290 -10.12 -17.33 9.82
C LEU A 290 -10.33 -15.97 9.14
N THR A 291 -10.63 -14.91 9.91
CA THR A 291 -10.95 -13.56 9.37
C THR A 291 -9.81 -13.03 8.49
N GLU A 292 -8.57 -13.05 8.97
CA GLU A 292 -7.42 -12.56 8.21
C GLU A 292 -7.17 -13.39 6.95
N ARG A 293 -7.34 -14.70 7.03
CA ARG A 293 -7.24 -15.60 5.87
C ARG A 293 -8.29 -15.27 4.82
N PHE A 294 -9.53 -14.96 5.23
CA PHE A 294 -10.59 -14.57 4.31
C PHE A 294 -10.35 -13.19 3.70
N VAL A 295 -9.76 -12.25 4.45
CA VAL A 295 -9.37 -10.95 3.92
C VAL A 295 -8.28 -11.13 2.84
N ALA A 296 -7.24 -11.88 3.12
CA ALA A 296 -6.16 -12.13 2.15
C ALA A 296 -6.67 -12.85 0.89
N ALA A 297 -7.42 -13.96 1.04
CA ALA A 297 -8.01 -14.66 -0.11
C ALA A 297 -9.03 -13.78 -0.84
N GLY A 298 -9.77 -12.96 -0.09
CA GLY A 298 -10.76 -12.02 -0.61
C GLY A 298 -10.13 -10.94 -1.48
N ALA A 299 -8.98 -10.39 -1.10
CA ALA A 299 -8.26 -9.39 -1.89
C ALA A 299 -7.83 -9.98 -3.25
N VAL A 300 -7.26 -11.19 -3.25
CA VAL A 300 -6.91 -11.89 -4.49
C VAL A 300 -8.14 -12.19 -5.35
N ARG A 301 -9.22 -12.70 -4.75
CA ARG A 301 -10.46 -13.01 -5.48
C ARG A 301 -11.19 -11.75 -5.97
N GLY A 302 -11.23 -10.71 -5.13
CA GLY A 302 -11.82 -9.41 -5.47
C GLY A 302 -11.10 -8.71 -6.61
N GLY A 303 -9.76 -8.70 -6.60
CA GLY A 303 -8.95 -8.19 -7.71
C GLY A 303 -9.21 -8.92 -9.03
N ALA A 304 -9.34 -10.26 -8.99
CA ALA A 304 -9.73 -11.04 -10.16
C ALA A 304 -11.14 -10.67 -10.67
N MET A 305 -12.12 -10.49 -9.75
CA MET A 305 -13.48 -10.09 -10.09
C MET A 305 -13.52 -8.67 -10.69
N LEU A 306 -12.74 -7.73 -10.12
CA LEU A 306 -12.61 -6.38 -10.66
C LEU A 306 -12.05 -6.41 -12.08
N LEU A 307 -10.92 -7.10 -12.30
CA LEU A 307 -10.32 -7.20 -13.63
C LEU A 307 -11.25 -7.87 -14.64
N GLN A 308 -11.98 -8.91 -14.24
CA GLN A 308 -12.95 -9.55 -15.13
C GLN A 308 -14.00 -8.55 -15.66
N LYS A 309 -14.33 -7.51 -14.88
CA LYS A 309 -15.33 -6.49 -15.25
C LYS A 309 -14.73 -5.32 -16.05
N VAL A 310 -13.50 -4.88 -15.72
CA VAL A 310 -12.91 -3.66 -16.30
C VAL A 310 -11.82 -3.93 -17.34
N ALA A 311 -11.13 -5.07 -17.26
CA ALA A 311 -10.02 -5.45 -18.15
C ALA A 311 -9.92 -6.98 -18.26
N PRO A 312 -10.93 -7.67 -18.84
CA PRO A 312 -11.02 -9.13 -18.84
C PRO A 312 -9.83 -9.83 -19.49
N GLU A 313 -9.15 -9.18 -20.42
CA GLU A 313 -7.92 -9.68 -21.06
C GLU A 313 -6.75 -9.87 -20.08
N LEU A 314 -6.76 -9.19 -18.92
CA LEU A 314 -5.76 -9.33 -17.88
C LEU A 314 -6.06 -10.48 -16.90
N SER A 315 -7.28 -11.01 -16.90
CA SER A 315 -7.75 -11.98 -15.87
C SER A 315 -6.93 -13.27 -15.83
N ALA A 316 -6.58 -13.84 -16.97
CA ALA A 316 -5.81 -15.09 -17.02
C ALA A 316 -4.37 -14.88 -16.48
N GLY A 317 -3.74 -13.77 -16.86
CA GLY A 317 -2.42 -13.39 -16.36
C GLY A 317 -2.44 -13.13 -14.84
N TYR A 318 -3.45 -12.44 -14.35
CA TYR A 318 -3.67 -12.20 -12.92
C TYR A 318 -3.74 -13.51 -12.12
N GLN A 319 -4.59 -14.45 -12.53
CA GLN A 319 -4.73 -15.73 -11.85
C GLN A 319 -3.41 -16.52 -11.85
N SER A 320 -2.72 -16.56 -12.98
CA SER A 320 -1.42 -17.22 -13.10
C SER A 320 -0.37 -16.57 -12.22
N TYR A 321 -0.35 -15.25 -12.12
CA TYR A 321 0.57 -14.50 -11.25
C TYR A 321 0.35 -14.88 -9.78
N TYR A 322 -0.88 -14.80 -9.28
CA TYR A 322 -1.17 -15.12 -7.87
C TYR A 322 -0.96 -16.59 -7.52
N LEU A 323 -1.20 -17.51 -8.45
CA LEU A 323 -0.86 -18.93 -8.25
C LEU A 323 0.67 -19.13 -8.13
N ARG A 324 1.47 -18.40 -8.92
CA ARG A 324 2.94 -18.43 -8.80
C ARG A 324 3.39 -17.81 -7.49
N SER A 325 2.89 -16.63 -7.13
CA SER A 325 3.22 -15.94 -5.88
C SER A 325 2.86 -16.82 -4.66
N ALA A 326 1.73 -17.53 -4.71
CA ALA A 326 1.34 -18.49 -3.68
C ALA A 326 2.16 -19.81 -3.71
N ASN A 327 3.13 -19.95 -4.61
CA ASN A 327 3.88 -21.22 -4.84
C ASN A 327 2.96 -22.42 -5.15
N ARG A 328 1.90 -22.16 -5.93
CA ARG A 328 0.91 -23.16 -6.36
C ARG A 328 0.60 -23.03 -7.87
N PRO A 329 1.62 -23.04 -8.76
CA PRO A 329 1.45 -22.68 -10.18
C PRO A 329 0.48 -23.60 -10.94
N THR A 330 0.29 -24.83 -10.49
CA THR A 330 -0.62 -25.83 -11.09
C THR A 330 -1.94 -25.97 -10.32
N GLY A 331 -2.16 -25.16 -9.28
CA GLY A 331 -3.37 -25.21 -8.46
C GLY A 331 -4.59 -24.62 -9.17
N SER A 332 -5.78 -25.02 -8.74
CA SER A 332 -7.01 -24.29 -9.10
C SER A 332 -7.06 -22.97 -8.32
N PHE A 333 -7.21 -21.85 -9.02
CA PHE A 333 -7.24 -20.52 -8.43
C PHE A 333 -8.30 -20.37 -7.31
N THR A 334 -9.51 -20.89 -7.56
CA THR A 334 -10.60 -20.84 -6.57
C THR A 334 -10.38 -21.74 -5.36
N THR A 335 -9.63 -22.82 -5.53
CA THR A 335 -9.29 -23.73 -4.42
C THR A 335 -8.14 -23.18 -3.58
N VAL A 336 -7.12 -22.60 -4.21
CA VAL A 336 -5.98 -21.98 -3.49
C VAL A 336 -6.46 -20.76 -2.68
N PHE A 337 -7.30 -19.93 -3.28
CA PHE A 337 -7.87 -18.72 -2.66
C PHE A 337 -9.35 -18.94 -2.30
N GLN A 338 -9.60 -19.98 -1.50
CA GLN A 338 -10.95 -20.36 -1.12
C GLN A 338 -11.62 -19.31 -0.21
N LEU A 339 -12.86 -18.98 -0.54
CA LEU A 339 -13.74 -18.10 0.25
C LEU A 339 -15.08 -18.77 0.49
N PRO A 340 -15.75 -18.50 1.61
CA PRO A 340 -17.17 -18.78 1.78
C PRO A 340 -18.01 -18.07 0.70
N ASP A 341 -19.06 -18.74 0.21
CA ASP A 341 -19.94 -18.18 -0.83
C ASP A 341 -20.56 -16.85 -0.41
N ALA A 342 -20.95 -16.70 0.86
CA ALA A 342 -21.50 -15.44 1.39
C ALA A 342 -20.55 -14.26 1.18
N ILE A 343 -19.25 -14.44 1.51
CA ILE A 343 -18.22 -13.42 1.32
C ILE A 343 -17.97 -13.17 -0.16
N SER A 344 -17.79 -14.22 -0.96
CA SER A 344 -17.58 -14.11 -2.40
C SER A 344 -18.69 -13.36 -3.11
N ASN A 345 -19.96 -13.69 -2.78
CA ASN A 345 -21.14 -13.03 -3.33
C ASN A 345 -21.25 -11.56 -2.85
N ALA A 346 -20.88 -11.27 -1.60
CA ALA A 346 -20.87 -9.91 -1.08
C ALA A 346 -19.85 -9.03 -1.84
N ILE A 347 -18.62 -9.53 -2.06
CA ILE A 347 -17.60 -8.82 -2.86
C ILE A 347 -18.13 -8.56 -4.28
N SER A 348 -18.67 -9.58 -4.95
CA SER A 348 -19.19 -9.42 -6.31
C SER A 348 -20.30 -8.36 -6.39
N ARG A 349 -21.28 -8.38 -5.48
CA ARG A 349 -22.35 -7.38 -5.43
C ARG A 349 -21.84 -5.96 -5.18
N GLN A 350 -20.88 -5.80 -4.27
CA GLN A 350 -20.29 -4.48 -4.00
C GLN A 350 -19.53 -3.94 -5.21
N LEU A 351 -18.82 -4.79 -5.93
CA LEU A 351 -18.16 -4.41 -7.19
C LEU A 351 -19.18 -3.99 -8.25
N ASP A 352 -20.32 -4.70 -8.36
CA ASP A 352 -21.39 -4.33 -9.30
C ASP A 352 -21.98 -2.96 -8.96
N ILE A 353 -22.28 -2.70 -7.68
CA ILE A 353 -22.78 -1.40 -7.21
C ILE A 353 -21.79 -0.28 -7.54
N VAL A 354 -20.52 -0.46 -7.19
CA VAL A 354 -19.46 0.54 -7.41
C VAL A 354 -19.26 0.82 -8.91
N LEU A 355 -19.36 -0.20 -9.74
CA LEU A 355 -19.25 -0.06 -11.19
C LEU A 355 -20.58 0.39 -11.84
N GLY A 356 -21.66 0.59 -11.03
CA GLY A 356 -22.96 1.09 -11.45
C GLY A 356 -23.81 0.06 -12.18
N GLY A 357 -23.60 -1.20 -11.92
CA GLY A 357 -24.59 -2.24 -12.14
C GLY A 357 -25.70 -2.13 -11.07
N ILE A 358 -26.94 -2.14 -11.49
CA ILE A 358 -28.11 -2.27 -10.63
C ILE A 358 -28.43 -3.76 -10.51
#